data_4a6c6687709aabe589b0d51940b6a566
#
_entry.id   4a6c6687709aabe589b0d51940b6a566
#
_cell.length_a   1.000
_cell.length_b   1.000
_cell.length_c   1.000
_cell.angle_alpha   90.00
_cell.angle_beta   90.00
_cell.angle_gamma   90.00
#
_symmetry.space_group_name_H-M   'P 1'
#
loop_
_entity.id
_entity.type
_entity.pdbx_description
1 polymer ?
#
loop_
_entity_poly.entity_id
_entity_poly.type
_entity_poly.pdbx_seq_one_letter_code
_entity_poly.pdbx_strand_id
1 'polypeptide(L)'
;MATATIDKAALGTAANDYKVADIGLADFGRKEIDIAEQEMPGLMAIRAKYAPGKPLAGVRVTGSLHMTIQTAVLIETMVALGADVRWASCNIFSTQDHAAAAIAAAGVPVFAWKGESLEEYWWCTNQALTFPGGKGPQLVIDDGGDVTLLIHKGVELEQGDKWVDSPSGSHEEKVIKDLLKQIYKETPTRWQSVAKEWRGVSEETTTGVHRLYQMLEQGKLLVPAINVNDSVTKSKFDNLYGCRESLVDGIKRATDVMLAGKVAVVCGYGDVGKGSAVSLRGLGARVVVTEIDPINALQAAMEGYEVTTIEETLGRGDIYVTCTGNVDIITVEHMKLMKDQAIVCNIGHFDNEIQMEKLNAEKGVTKLNIKPQVDKYTFASGNSIFVLAEGRLVNLGCATGHPSFVMSNSFANQTLAQLDLWKNKDTYKVGIYILPKKLDEEVARLHLEKIGVKLTTLSKRQADYLGVAVEGPYKSEHYRY
;
A
#
# COMPACT_ATOMS: atom_id res chain seq x y z
N MET A 1 -27.63 -0.76 -14.53
CA MET A 1 -26.64 -1.60 -15.23
C MET A 1 -26.58 -2.92 -14.48
N ALA A 2 -26.65 -4.05 -15.17
CA ALA A 2 -26.64 -5.35 -14.49
C ALA A 2 -25.26 -5.55 -13.86
N THR A 3 -25.18 -5.72 -12.55
CA THR A 3 -24.01 -6.20 -11.84
C THR A 3 -23.62 -7.56 -12.44
N ALA A 4 -22.45 -7.62 -13.07
CA ALA A 4 -21.91 -8.89 -13.57
C ALA A 4 -21.62 -9.77 -12.35
N THR A 5 -22.54 -10.66 -12.01
CA THR A 5 -22.34 -11.68 -10.99
C THR A 5 -21.20 -12.59 -11.45
N ILE A 6 -20.16 -12.71 -10.63
CA ILE A 6 -19.03 -13.61 -10.91
C ILE A 6 -19.59 -15.04 -10.99
N ASP A 7 -19.36 -15.71 -12.13
CA ASP A 7 -19.77 -17.09 -12.31
C ASP A 7 -18.85 -18.01 -11.48
N LYS A 8 -19.36 -18.49 -10.35
CA LYS A 8 -18.64 -19.38 -9.43
C LYS A 8 -18.11 -20.66 -10.09
N ALA A 9 -18.73 -21.11 -11.19
CA ALA A 9 -18.31 -22.30 -11.93
C ALA A 9 -17.02 -22.10 -12.74
N ALA A 10 -16.63 -20.83 -12.99
CA ALA A 10 -15.44 -20.51 -13.78
C ALA A 10 -14.15 -20.54 -12.96
N LEU A 11 -14.20 -20.52 -11.63
CA LEU A 11 -13.03 -20.29 -10.77
C LEU A 11 -12.27 -21.56 -10.36
N GLY A 12 -12.83 -22.77 -10.56
CA GLY A 12 -12.10 -24.05 -10.36
C GLY A 12 -11.50 -24.29 -8.97
N THR A 13 -11.88 -23.49 -7.96
CA THR A 13 -11.36 -23.55 -6.59
C THR A 13 -12.10 -24.59 -5.75
N ALA A 14 -11.36 -25.33 -4.91
CA ALA A 14 -11.98 -26.21 -3.91
C ALA A 14 -12.86 -25.38 -2.97
N ALA A 15 -14.04 -25.90 -2.62
CA ALA A 15 -14.87 -25.30 -1.58
C ALA A 15 -14.00 -25.14 -0.31
N ASN A 16 -13.84 -23.90 0.19
CA ASN A 16 -13.04 -23.51 1.38
C ASN A 16 -11.54 -23.24 1.17
N ASP A 17 -11.06 -22.87 -0.03
CA ASP A 17 -9.69 -22.40 -0.24
C ASP A 17 -9.56 -20.91 0.14
N TYR A 18 -9.81 -20.59 1.41
CA TYR A 18 -9.66 -19.23 1.98
C TYR A 18 -9.49 -19.30 3.50
N LYS A 19 -8.99 -18.23 4.09
CA LYS A 19 -9.06 -17.98 5.53
C LYS A 19 -9.31 -16.50 5.81
N VAL A 20 -10.47 -16.21 6.41
CA VAL A 20 -10.93 -14.87 6.79
C VAL A 20 -11.44 -14.90 8.23
N ALA A 21 -11.61 -13.74 8.87
CA ALA A 21 -12.07 -13.65 10.25
C ALA A 21 -13.48 -14.26 10.43
N ASP A 22 -14.43 -13.82 9.62
CA ASP A 22 -15.83 -14.26 9.68
C ASP A 22 -16.47 -14.16 8.28
N ILE A 23 -16.76 -15.31 7.69
CA ILE A 23 -17.43 -15.37 6.37
C ILE A 23 -18.87 -14.84 6.41
N GLY A 24 -19.50 -14.78 7.59
CA GLY A 24 -20.83 -14.21 7.79
C GLY A 24 -20.92 -12.72 7.48
N LEU A 25 -19.80 -12.02 7.38
CA LEU A 25 -19.73 -10.60 7.00
C LEU A 25 -19.84 -10.37 5.50
N ALA A 26 -19.94 -11.40 4.68
CA ALA A 26 -19.90 -11.31 3.21
C ALA A 26 -20.99 -10.39 2.63
N ASP A 27 -22.22 -10.48 3.11
CA ASP A 27 -23.33 -9.66 2.62
C ASP A 27 -23.14 -8.17 2.95
N PHE A 28 -22.54 -7.86 4.09
CA PHE A 28 -22.17 -6.49 4.44
C PHE A 28 -21.06 -5.99 3.52
N GLY A 29 -20.00 -6.78 3.35
CA GLY A 29 -18.91 -6.46 2.45
C GLY A 29 -19.37 -6.22 1.01
N ARG A 30 -20.31 -7.04 0.49
CA ARG A 30 -20.87 -6.86 -0.85
C ARG A 30 -21.52 -5.48 -1.03
N LYS A 31 -22.32 -5.05 -0.06
CA LYS A 31 -22.98 -3.75 -0.11
C LYS A 31 -22.00 -2.58 -0.15
N GLU A 32 -20.91 -2.66 0.62
CA GLU A 32 -19.88 -1.62 0.58
C GLU A 32 -19.05 -1.66 -0.70
N ILE A 33 -18.78 -2.85 -1.25
CA ILE A 33 -18.13 -2.99 -2.57
C ILE A 33 -18.99 -2.34 -3.67
N ASP A 34 -20.31 -2.51 -3.62
CA ASP A 34 -21.24 -1.90 -4.58
C ASP A 34 -21.19 -0.36 -4.52
N ILE A 35 -21.00 0.21 -3.32
CA ILE A 35 -20.77 1.67 -3.16
C ILE A 35 -19.41 2.06 -3.76
N ALA A 36 -18.36 1.29 -3.46
CA ALA A 36 -17.02 1.58 -3.96
C ALA A 36 -16.95 1.55 -5.50
N GLU A 37 -17.61 0.59 -6.14
CA GLU A 37 -17.69 0.52 -7.61
C GLU A 37 -18.24 1.80 -8.24
N GLN A 38 -19.24 2.45 -7.60
CA GLN A 38 -19.77 3.74 -8.07
C GLN A 38 -18.77 4.88 -7.97
N GLU A 39 -17.84 4.80 -7.03
CA GLU A 39 -16.81 5.81 -6.77
C GLU A 39 -15.44 5.48 -7.41
N MET A 40 -15.35 4.38 -8.19
CA MET A 40 -14.12 3.94 -8.85
C MET A 40 -14.25 3.93 -10.39
N PRO A 41 -14.57 5.10 -11.00
CA PRO A 41 -14.96 5.16 -12.42
C PRO A 41 -13.85 4.70 -13.38
N GLY A 42 -12.59 5.02 -13.08
CA GLY A 42 -11.47 4.62 -13.94
C GLY A 42 -11.26 3.12 -13.97
N LEU A 43 -11.26 2.48 -12.79
CA LEU A 43 -11.12 1.03 -12.69
C LEU A 43 -12.30 0.30 -13.32
N MET A 44 -13.53 0.78 -13.09
CA MET A 44 -14.74 0.21 -13.69
C MET A 44 -14.77 0.37 -15.22
N ALA A 45 -14.27 1.49 -15.76
CA ALA A 45 -14.13 1.69 -17.20
C ALA A 45 -13.11 0.70 -17.82
N ILE A 46 -11.98 0.47 -17.14
CA ILE A 46 -10.97 -0.53 -17.55
C ILE A 46 -11.58 -1.94 -17.53
N ARG A 47 -12.30 -2.30 -16.45
CA ARG A 47 -13.03 -3.58 -16.37
C ARG A 47 -13.97 -3.73 -17.56
N ALA A 48 -14.81 -2.75 -17.84
CA ALA A 48 -15.75 -2.79 -18.95
C ALA A 48 -15.06 -2.90 -20.32
N LYS A 49 -13.93 -2.20 -20.51
CA LYS A 49 -13.16 -2.23 -21.77
C LYS A 49 -12.50 -3.57 -22.06
N TYR A 50 -11.89 -4.19 -21.05
CA TYR A 50 -11.01 -5.35 -21.24
C TYR A 50 -11.66 -6.70 -20.90
N ALA A 51 -12.64 -6.75 -19.99
CA ALA A 51 -13.27 -8.00 -19.56
C ALA A 51 -13.87 -8.85 -20.70
N PRO A 52 -14.48 -8.26 -21.77
CA PRO A 52 -14.99 -9.08 -22.88
C PRO A 52 -13.92 -9.92 -23.59
N GLY A 53 -12.68 -9.41 -23.64
CA GLY A 53 -11.55 -10.09 -24.29
C GLY A 53 -10.80 -11.08 -23.39
N LYS A 54 -11.04 -11.07 -22.10
CA LYS A 54 -10.36 -11.89 -21.09
C LYS A 54 -8.83 -11.96 -21.30
N PRO A 55 -8.10 -10.83 -21.34
CA PRO A 55 -6.69 -10.80 -21.71
C PRO A 55 -5.77 -11.55 -20.74
N LEU A 56 -6.24 -11.85 -19.52
CA LEU A 56 -5.53 -12.61 -18.50
C LEU A 56 -6.11 -14.04 -18.32
N ALA A 57 -6.78 -14.58 -19.33
CA ALA A 57 -7.39 -15.92 -19.23
C ALA A 57 -6.36 -16.98 -18.81
N GLY A 58 -6.60 -17.62 -17.64
CA GLY A 58 -5.74 -18.66 -17.07
C GLY A 58 -4.41 -18.18 -16.50
N VAL A 59 -4.21 -16.87 -16.37
CA VAL A 59 -3.02 -16.29 -15.74
C VAL A 59 -3.20 -16.29 -14.22
N ARG A 60 -2.24 -16.89 -13.52
CA ARG A 60 -2.21 -16.91 -12.05
C ARG A 60 -1.62 -15.60 -11.53
N VAL A 61 -2.43 -14.87 -10.75
CA VAL A 61 -2.07 -13.59 -10.15
C VAL A 61 -2.12 -13.69 -8.64
N THR A 62 -1.01 -13.46 -7.98
CA THR A 62 -0.99 -13.25 -6.52
C THR A 62 -1.01 -11.76 -6.23
N GLY A 63 -1.89 -11.33 -5.33
CA GLY A 63 -1.87 -10.01 -4.74
C GLY A 63 -1.46 -10.04 -3.27
N SER A 64 -0.61 -9.10 -2.90
CA SER A 64 -0.26 -8.75 -1.52
C SER A 64 -0.42 -7.24 -1.39
N LEU A 65 -1.63 -6.82 -1.10
CA LEU A 65 -2.02 -5.42 -0.96
C LEU A 65 -3.19 -5.34 0.01
N HIS A 66 -3.29 -4.24 0.76
CA HIS A 66 -4.30 -4.04 1.81
C HIS A 66 -5.67 -4.57 1.42
N MET A 67 -6.21 -5.56 2.15
CA MET A 67 -7.50 -6.20 1.82
C MET A 67 -8.67 -5.30 2.24
N THR A 68 -8.86 -4.22 1.51
CA THR A 68 -9.92 -3.24 1.71
C THR A 68 -11.08 -3.45 0.73
N ILE A 69 -12.16 -2.69 0.93
CA ILE A 69 -13.29 -2.65 -0.02
C ILE A 69 -12.85 -2.26 -1.42
N GLN A 70 -11.93 -1.29 -1.55
CA GLN A 70 -11.40 -0.85 -2.83
C GLN A 70 -10.58 -1.95 -3.51
N THR A 71 -9.79 -2.68 -2.72
CA THR A 71 -9.01 -3.84 -3.19
C THR A 71 -9.93 -4.97 -3.65
N ALA A 72 -11.08 -5.15 -3.02
CA ALA A 72 -12.08 -6.10 -3.51
C ALA A 72 -12.52 -5.77 -4.94
N VAL A 73 -12.73 -4.48 -5.27
CA VAL A 73 -13.04 -4.03 -6.65
C VAL A 73 -11.89 -4.34 -7.62
N LEU A 74 -10.63 -4.19 -7.20
CA LEU A 74 -9.46 -4.57 -7.99
C LEU A 74 -9.43 -6.09 -8.24
N ILE A 75 -9.60 -6.90 -7.21
CA ILE A 75 -9.63 -8.36 -7.30
C ILE A 75 -10.70 -8.80 -8.31
N GLU A 76 -11.92 -8.31 -8.17
CA GLU A 76 -13.01 -8.62 -9.09
C GLU A 76 -12.74 -8.14 -10.52
N THR A 77 -12.02 -7.03 -10.68
CA THR A 77 -11.55 -6.57 -11.99
C THR A 77 -10.59 -7.58 -12.60
N MET A 78 -9.57 -8.04 -11.84
CA MET A 78 -8.62 -9.04 -12.33
C MET A 78 -9.30 -10.36 -12.71
N VAL A 79 -10.26 -10.81 -11.89
CA VAL A 79 -11.09 -12.00 -12.19
C VAL A 79 -11.91 -11.80 -13.46
N ALA A 80 -12.55 -10.63 -13.62
CA ALA A 80 -13.30 -10.31 -14.84
C ALA A 80 -12.42 -10.31 -16.11
N LEU A 81 -11.16 -9.92 -15.97
CA LEU A 81 -10.17 -10.01 -17.04
C LEU A 81 -9.69 -11.46 -17.33
N GLY A 82 -10.14 -12.43 -16.55
CA GLY A 82 -9.89 -13.86 -16.73
C GLY A 82 -8.75 -14.43 -15.88
N ALA A 83 -8.20 -13.65 -14.95
CA ALA A 83 -7.12 -14.12 -14.08
C ALA A 83 -7.64 -15.13 -13.02
N ASP A 84 -6.77 -16.08 -12.68
CA ASP A 84 -6.88 -16.92 -11.48
C ASP A 84 -6.16 -16.18 -10.34
N VAL A 85 -6.93 -15.69 -9.36
CA VAL A 85 -6.44 -14.73 -8.35
C VAL A 85 -6.37 -15.38 -6.99
N ARG A 86 -5.29 -15.12 -6.25
CA ARG A 86 -5.13 -15.41 -4.82
C ARG A 86 -4.62 -14.17 -4.10
N TRP A 87 -5.11 -13.91 -2.89
CA TRP A 87 -4.85 -12.63 -2.22
C TRP A 87 -4.49 -12.78 -0.75
N ALA A 88 -3.51 -11.98 -0.30
CA ALA A 88 -3.23 -11.71 1.10
C ALA A 88 -3.15 -10.20 1.34
N SER A 89 -3.26 -9.76 2.59
CA SER A 89 -2.99 -8.36 2.93
C SER A 89 -1.49 -8.11 3.04
N CYS A 90 -1.06 -6.87 2.86
CA CYS A 90 0.32 -6.44 3.06
C CYS A 90 0.57 -5.77 4.43
N ASN A 91 -0.39 -5.85 5.35
CA ASN A 91 -0.28 -5.28 6.70
C ASN A 91 -1.26 -5.95 7.65
N ILE A 92 -0.81 -6.27 8.87
CA ILE A 92 -1.56 -7.01 9.89
C ILE A 92 -2.82 -6.30 10.42
N PHE A 93 -2.92 -4.97 10.24
CA PHE A 93 -4.05 -4.17 10.75
C PHE A 93 -4.92 -3.55 9.67
N SER A 94 -4.61 -3.73 8.39
CA SER A 94 -5.26 -3.00 7.30
C SER A 94 -6.47 -3.72 6.69
N THR A 95 -6.64 -5.00 6.94
CA THR A 95 -7.77 -5.77 6.40
C THR A 95 -9.10 -5.23 6.91
N GLN A 96 -10.06 -5.07 6.00
CA GLN A 96 -11.48 -4.95 6.30
C GLN A 96 -12.11 -6.33 6.20
N ASP A 97 -12.45 -6.93 7.35
CA ASP A 97 -12.88 -8.34 7.43
C ASP A 97 -14.09 -8.65 6.56
N HIS A 98 -15.01 -7.70 6.42
CA HIS A 98 -16.17 -7.83 5.55
C HIS A 98 -15.81 -7.79 4.05
N ALA A 99 -14.75 -7.06 3.66
CA ALA A 99 -14.23 -7.10 2.29
C ALA A 99 -13.62 -8.47 1.97
N ALA A 100 -12.78 -8.99 2.87
CA ALA A 100 -12.19 -10.31 2.73
C ALA A 100 -13.28 -11.40 2.66
N ALA A 101 -14.30 -11.33 3.51
CA ALA A 101 -15.43 -12.25 3.52
C ALA A 101 -16.23 -12.21 2.20
N ALA A 102 -16.50 -11.02 1.66
CA ALA A 102 -17.25 -10.87 0.40
C ALA A 102 -16.52 -11.51 -0.78
N ILE A 103 -15.20 -11.30 -0.89
CA ILE A 103 -14.38 -11.88 -1.95
C ILE A 103 -14.23 -13.39 -1.79
N ALA A 104 -14.03 -13.89 -0.56
CA ALA A 104 -13.98 -15.31 -0.28
C ALA A 104 -15.33 -16.00 -0.62
N ALA A 105 -16.45 -15.38 -0.26
CA ALA A 105 -17.79 -15.88 -0.58
C ALA A 105 -18.07 -15.89 -2.10
N ALA A 106 -17.46 -14.96 -2.85
CA ALA A 106 -17.51 -14.96 -4.31
C ALA A 106 -16.66 -16.07 -4.95
N GLY A 107 -15.86 -16.81 -4.16
CA GLY A 107 -15.06 -17.95 -4.61
C GLY A 107 -13.62 -17.61 -4.97
N VAL A 108 -13.14 -16.43 -4.63
CA VAL A 108 -11.73 -16.06 -4.79
C VAL A 108 -10.96 -16.42 -3.51
N PRO A 109 -9.85 -17.15 -3.59
CA PRO A 109 -9.00 -17.45 -2.45
C PRO A 109 -8.41 -16.18 -1.82
N VAL A 110 -8.82 -15.89 -0.58
CA VAL A 110 -8.33 -14.77 0.24
C VAL A 110 -7.86 -15.29 1.58
N PHE A 111 -6.70 -14.85 1.99
CA PHE A 111 -6.07 -15.17 3.27
C PHE A 111 -5.72 -13.85 3.96
N ALA A 112 -6.67 -13.31 4.72
CA ALA A 112 -6.49 -12.02 5.39
C ALA A 112 -7.55 -11.78 6.47
N TRP A 113 -7.14 -11.22 7.62
CA TRP A 113 -8.02 -10.66 8.65
C TRP A 113 -7.34 -9.54 9.41
N LYS A 114 -8.11 -8.70 10.06
CA LYS A 114 -7.56 -7.62 10.87
C LYS A 114 -7.04 -8.16 12.20
N GLY A 115 -5.77 -7.86 12.52
CA GLY A 115 -5.15 -8.29 13.77
C GLY A 115 -4.41 -9.62 13.66
N GLU A 116 -3.92 -9.96 12.48
CA GLU A 116 -2.99 -11.08 12.28
C GLU A 116 -1.75 -10.93 13.20
N SER A 117 -1.22 -12.03 13.71
CA SER A 117 0.16 -12.06 14.20
C SER A 117 1.15 -12.03 13.03
N LEU A 118 2.42 -11.79 13.27
CA LEU A 118 3.43 -11.84 12.19
C LEU A 118 3.55 -13.24 11.59
N GLU A 119 3.41 -14.29 12.39
CA GLU A 119 3.40 -15.67 11.92
C GLU A 119 2.20 -15.95 11.01
N GLU A 120 1.00 -15.45 11.38
CA GLU A 120 -0.21 -15.57 10.56
C GLU A 120 -0.10 -14.79 9.27
N TYR A 121 0.42 -13.56 9.31
CA TYR A 121 0.67 -12.71 8.15
C TYR A 121 1.56 -13.40 7.11
N TRP A 122 2.72 -13.90 7.51
CA TRP A 122 3.64 -14.57 6.60
C TRP A 122 3.11 -15.94 6.13
N TRP A 123 2.31 -16.60 6.96
CA TRP A 123 1.55 -17.78 6.52
C TRP A 123 0.53 -17.41 5.44
N CYS A 124 -0.26 -16.36 5.61
CA CYS A 124 -1.22 -15.85 4.61
C CYS A 124 -0.52 -15.50 3.28
N THR A 125 0.60 -14.80 3.35
CA THR A 125 1.44 -14.47 2.18
C THR A 125 1.86 -15.74 1.43
N ASN A 126 2.31 -16.76 2.16
CA ASN A 126 2.65 -18.06 1.58
C ASN A 126 1.45 -18.79 0.96
N GLN A 127 0.26 -18.71 1.57
CA GLN A 127 -0.98 -19.28 1.01
C GLN A 127 -1.35 -18.58 -0.31
N ALA A 128 -1.26 -17.27 -0.38
CA ALA A 128 -1.52 -16.50 -1.61
C ALA A 128 -0.55 -16.86 -2.74
N LEU A 129 0.68 -17.28 -2.40
CA LEU A 129 1.69 -17.76 -3.36
C LEU A 129 1.51 -19.23 -3.78
N THR A 130 0.52 -19.96 -3.23
CA THR A 130 0.37 -21.39 -3.45
C THR A 130 -0.90 -21.70 -4.22
N PHE A 131 -0.79 -21.86 -5.53
CA PHE A 131 -1.88 -22.28 -6.41
C PHE A 131 -2.06 -23.80 -6.42
N PRO A 132 -3.22 -24.32 -6.88
CA PRO A 132 -3.45 -25.74 -7.01
C PRO A 132 -2.34 -26.47 -7.78
N GLY A 133 -1.97 -27.65 -7.29
CA GLY A 133 -0.86 -28.44 -7.83
C GLY A 133 0.53 -27.91 -7.44
N GLY A 134 0.65 -27.08 -6.40
CA GLY A 134 1.92 -26.51 -5.92
C GLY A 134 2.55 -25.48 -6.85
N LYS A 135 1.78 -24.95 -7.80
CA LYS A 135 2.24 -23.89 -8.71
C LYS A 135 2.34 -22.55 -7.99
N GLY A 136 3.22 -21.66 -8.50
CA GLY A 136 3.31 -20.27 -8.08
C GLY A 136 2.54 -19.31 -8.99
N PRO A 137 2.54 -17.99 -8.69
CA PRO A 137 2.00 -16.97 -9.57
C PRO A 137 2.82 -16.82 -10.87
N GLN A 138 2.17 -16.29 -11.87
CA GLN A 138 2.82 -15.80 -13.09
C GLN A 138 2.97 -14.29 -13.08
N LEU A 139 2.10 -13.61 -12.38
CA LEU A 139 2.16 -12.17 -12.12
C LEU A 139 1.92 -11.89 -10.63
N VAL A 140 2.50 -10.80 -10.15
CA VAL A 140 2.36 -10.35 -8.76
C VAL A 140 1.92 -8.88 -8.74
N ILE A 141 0.95 -8.57 -7.89
CA ILE A 141 0.63 -7.21 -7.45
C ILE A 141 1.13 -7.11 -6.02
N ASP A 142 2.12 -6.28 -5.76
CA ASP A 142 2.76 -6.15 -4.45
C ASP A 142 2.64 -4.73 -3.90
N ASP A 143 2.62 -4.61 -2.59
CA ASP A 143 2.60 -3.34 -1.86
C ASP A 143 3.53 -3.44 -0.66
N GLY A 144 4.73 -2.87 -0.83
CA GLY A 144 5.83 -2.98 0.12
C GLY A 144 6.86 -4.05 -0.22
N GLY A 145 6.59 -4.88 -1.23
CA GLY A 145 7.55 -5.85 -1.76
C GLY A 145 7.72 -7.11 -0.90
N ASP A 146 6.75 -7.48 -0.07
CA ASP A 146 6.90 -8.64 0.84
C ASP A 146 6.77 -9.98 0.11
N VAL A 147 5.84 -10.11 -0.83
CA VAL A 147 5.77 -11.29 -1.72
C VAL A 147 7.03 -11.40 -2.57
N THR A 148 7.47 -10.30 -3.13
CA THR A 148 8.70 -10.21 -3.91
C THR A 148 9.91 -10.64 -3.07
N LEU A 149 10.03 -10.13 -1.84
CA LEU A 149 11.09 -10.51 -0.90
C LEU A 149 11.08 -12.01 -0.61
N LEU A 150 9.90 -12.57 -0.30
CA LEU A 150 9.78 -13.98 0.07
C LEU A 150 10.21 -14.90 -1.09
N ILE A 151 9.83 -14.60 -2.33
CA ILE A 151 10.27 -15.36 -3.52
C ILE A 151 11.79 -15.26 -3.69
N HIS A 152 12.37 -14.05 -3.62
CA HIS A 152 13.81 -13.84 -3.79
C HIS A 152 14.61 -14.56 -2.73
N LYS A 153 14.23 -14.40 -1.44
CA LYS A 153 14.91 -15.08 -0.32
C LYS A 153 14.77 -16.59 -0.36
N GLY A 154 13.64 -17.07 -0.85
CA GLY A 154 13.43 -18.48 -1.09
C GLY A 154 14.37 -19.04 -2.18
N VAL A 155 14.51 -18.33 -3.30
CA VAL A 155 15.44 -18.71 -4.39
C VAL A 155 16.90 -18.65 -3.90
N GLU A 156 17.29 -17.58 -3.19
CA GLU A 156 18.63 -17.47 -2.60
C GLU A 156 18.93 -18.65 -1.67
N LEU A 157 18.00 -19.04 -0.80
CA LEU A 157 18.13 -20.20 0.09
C LEU A 157 18.34 -21.49 -0.70
N GLU A 158 17.53 -21.75 -1.74
CA GLU A 158 17.65 -22.94 -2.59
C GLU A 158 18.96 -22.97 -3.38
N GLN A 159 19.57 -21.81 -3.62
CA GLN A 159 20.91 -21.68 -4.23
C GLN A 159 22.06 -21.80 -3.22
N GLY A 160 21.75 -21.99 -1.94
CA GLY A 160 22.73 -22.23 -0.87
C GLY A 160 23.13 -21.00 -0.06
N ASP A 161 22.41 -19.88 -0.21
CA ASP A 161 22.60 -18.69 0.64
C ASP A 161 22.32 -19.03 2.11
N LYS A 162 23.09 -18.44 3.03
CA LYS A 162 23.05 -18.70 4.48
C LYS A 162 22.36 -17.61 5.29
N TRP A 163 21.69 -16.68 4.65
CA TRP A 163 20.99 -15.60 5.36
C TRP A 163 20.00 -16.13 6.41
N VAL A 164 19.27 -17.20 6.10
CA VAL A 164 18.32 -17.81 7.05
C VAL A 164 18.97 -18.33 8.34
N ASP A 165 20.28 -18.60 8.32
CA ASP A 165 21.04 -19.11 9.48
C ASP A 165 21.75 -17.98 10.25
N SER A 166 21.76 -16.75 9.74
CA SER A 166 22.33 -15.59 10.41
C SER A 166 21.43 -15.11 11.57
N PRO A 167 21.97 -14.37 12.55
CA PRO A 167 21.16 -13.71 13.57
C PRO A 167 20.09 -12.82 12.93
N SER A 168 18.91 -12.76 13.53
CA SER A 168 17.81 -11.90 13.05
C SER A 168 17.88 -10.54 13.71
N GLY A 169 17.68 -9.48 12.92
CA GLY A 169 17.65 -8.09 13.38
C GLY A 169 16.30 -7.70 14.02
N SER A 170 15.23 -8.45 13.71
CA SER A 170 13.90 -8.22 14.25
C SER A 170 13.15 -9.52 14.46
N HIS A 171 12.00 -9.46 15.18
CA HIS A 171 11.11 -10.60 15.31
C HIS A 171 10.53 -11.03 13.96
N GLU A 172 10.13 -10.08 13.13
CA GLU A 172 9.59 -10.36 11.80
C GLU A 172 10.61 -11.08 10.90
N GLU A 173 11.87 -10.61 10.88
CA GLU A 173 12.93 -11.30 10.13
C GLU A 173 13.11 -12.74 10.59
N LYS A 174 12.97 -13.00 11.90
CA LYS A 174 13.00 -14.36 12.44
C LYS A 174 11.86 -15.21 11.89
N VAL A 175 10.64 -14.69 11.87
CA VAL A 175 9.45 -15.38 11.35
C VAL A 175 9.64 -15.74 9.87
N ILE A 176 10.14 -14.81 9.04
CA ILE A 176 10.44 -15.06 7.63
C ILE A 176 11.46 -16.20 7.46
N LYS A 177 12.55 -16.15 8.23
CA LYS A 177 13.60 -17.17 8.18
C LYS A 177 13.10 -18.55 8.58
N ASP A 178 12.30 -18.63 9.63
CA ASP A 178 11.71 -19.88 10.12
C ASP A 178 10.72 -20.46 9.09
N LEU A 179 9.89 -19.62 8.48
CA LEU A 179 8.98 -20.02 7.40
C LEU A 179 9.75 -20.56 6.18
N LEU A 180 10.77 -19.86 5.73
CA LEU A 180 11.58 -20.28 4.58
C LEU A 180 12.29 -21.62 4.84
N LYS A 181 12.84 -21.82 6.06
CA LYS A 181 13.45 -23.11 6.46
C LYS A 181 12.43 -24.24 6.45
N GLN A 182 11.22 -24.00 6.96
CA GLN A 182 10.15 -24.99 6.95
C GLN A 182 9.81 -25.39 5.52
N ILE A 183 9.55 -24.40 4.64
CA ILE A 183 9.19 -24.64 3.23
C ILE A 183 10.32 -25.39 2.51
N TYR A 184 11.56 -24.99 2.70
CA TYR A 184 12.72 -25.66 2.08
C TYR A 184 12.86 -27.13 2.50
N LYS A 185 12.56 -27.43 3.76
CA LYS A 185 12.57 -28.82 4.26
C LYS A 185 11.49 -29.70 3.60
N GLU A 186 10.31 -29.11 3.34
CA GLU A 186 9.17 -29.80 2.74
C GLU A 186 9.31 -29.90 1.21
N THR A 187 9.77 -28.84 0.56
CA THR A 187 9.87 -28.74 -0.90
C THR A 187 11.13 -27.95 -1.31
N PRO A 188 12.29 -28.60 -1.43
CA PRO A 188 13.59 -27.95 -1.63
C PRO A 188 13.78 -27.18 -2.94
N THR A 189 12.84 -27.28 -3.89
CA THR A 189 12.91 -26.65 -5.22
C THR A 189 11.71 -25.76 -5.52
N ARG A 190 10.91 -25.43 -4.51
CA ARG A 190 9.66 -24.68 -4.66
C ARG A 190 9.89 -23.30 -5.27
N TRP A 191 10.84 -22.54 -4.71
CA TRP A 191 11.04 -21.15 -5.09
C TRP A 191 11.65 -20.98 -6.47
N GLN A 192 12.57 -21.88 -6.86
CA GLN A 192 13.08 -21.92 -8.23
C GLN A 192 11.96 -22.27 -9.22
N SER A 193 11.04 -23.15 -8.84
CA SER A 193 9.88 -23.50 -9.68
C SER A 193 8.93 -22.30 -9.83
N VAL A 194 8.68 -21.55 -8.76
CA VAL A 194 7.91 -20.30 -8.77
C VAL A 194 8.59 -19.26 -9.67
N ALA A 195 9.87 -18.98 -9.45
CA ALA A 195 10.63 -17.99 -10.20
C ALA A 195 10.67 -18.29 -11.72
N LYS A 196 10.71 -19.57 -12.10
CA LYS A 196 10.71 -19.99 -13.52
C LYS A 196 9.44 -19.58 -14.26
N GLU A 197 8.29 -19.59 -13.58
CA GLU A 197 7.00 -19.24 -14.20
C GLU A 197 6.62 -17.76 -13.99
N TRP A 198 7.26 -17.08 -13.04
CA TRP A 198 6.99 -15.68 -12.72
C TRP A 198 7.43 -14.76 -13.85
N ARG A 199 6.56 -13.85 -14.31
CA ARG A 199 6.75 -12.99 -15.50
C ARG A 199 6.88 -11.52 -15.17
N GLY A 200 6.51 -11.12 -13.95
CA GLY A 200 6.66 -9.74 -13.52
C GLY A 200 5.88 -9.39 -12.25
N VAL A 201 6.21 -8.24 -11.71
CA VAL A 201 5.58 -7.65 -10.54
C VAL A 201 5.22 -6.19 -10.82
N SER A 202 4.09 -5.73 -10.29
CA SER A 202 3.79 -4.30 -10.16
C SER A 202 3.78 -3.91 -8.69
N GLU A 203 4.47 -2.81 -8.37
CA GLU A 203 4.67 -2.35 -7.00
C GLU A 203 3.93 -1.05 -6.74
N GLU A 204 3.15 -1.02 -5.64
CA GLU A 204 2.26 0.07 -5.28
C GLU A 204 2.96 1.21 -4.53
N THR A 205 3.95 0.92 -3.68
CA THR A 205 4.44 1.89 -2.71
C THR A 205 5.92 2.20 -2.82
N THR A 206 6.31 3.40 -2.40
CA THR A 206 7.69 3.90 -2.43
C THR A 206 8.68 2.93 -1.77
N THR A 207 8.31 2.32 -0.66
CA THR A 207 9.21 1.40 0.07
C THR A 207 9.49 0.12 -0.71
N GLY A 208 8.46 -0.46 -1.34
CA GLY A 208 8.63 -1.63 -2.20
C GLY A 208 9.45 -1.29 -3.45
N VAL A 209 9.21 -0.13 -4.07
CA VAL A 209 10.01 0.37 -5.19
C VAL A 209 11.49 0.50 -4.80
N HIS A 210 11.78 1.03 -3.61
CA HIS A 210 13.15 1.12 -3.11
C HIS A 210 13.82 -0.28 -2.97
N ARG A 211 13.08 -1.26 -2.45
CA ARG A 211 13.55 -2.66 -2.39
C ARG A 211 13.85 -3.22 -3.79
N LEU A 212 12.99 -2.95 -4.77
CA LEU A 212 13.21 -3.39 -6.15
C LEU A 212 14.49 -2.78 -6.74
N TYR A 213 14.74 -1.49 -6.55
CA TYR A 213 15.98 -0.84 -6.99
C TYR A 213 17.20 -1.45 -6.30
N GLN A 214 17.16 -1.71 -5.01
CA GLN A 214 18.25 -2.38 -4.29
C GLN A 214 18.53 -3.78 -4.87
N MET A 215 17.48 -4.58 -5.16
CA MET A 215 17.64 -5.89 -5.77
C MET A 215 18.23 -5.78 -7.19
N LEU A 216 17.82 -4.78 -7.96
CA LEU A 216 18.35 -4.53 -9.31
C LEU A 216 19.82 -4.14 -9.28
N GLU A 217 20.22 -3.21 -8.43
CA GLU A 217 21.63 -2.78 -8.25
C GLU A 217 22.53 -3.92 -7.79
N GLN A 218 22.01 -4.84 -6.98
CA GLN A 218 22.72 -6.05 -6.54
C GLN A 218 22.74 -7.16 -7.60
N GLY A 219 22.07 -6.97 -8.74
CA GLY A 219 21.93 -8.00 -9.79
C GLY A 219 21.09 -9.21 -9.35
N LYS A 220 20.21 -9.04 -8.36
CA LYS A 220 19.40 -10.11 -7.76
C LYS A 220 17.95 -10.11 -8.23
N LEU A 221 17.45 -9.01 -8.81
CA LEU A 221 16.07 -8.93 -9.29
C LEU A 221 15.80 -10.04 -10.33
N LEU A 222 14.76 -10.82 -10.11
CA LEU A 222 14.48 -12.03 -10.92
C LEU A 222 13.59 -11.77 -12.14
N VAL A 223 12.78 -10.72 -12.12
CA VAL A 223 11.75 -10.44 -13.13
C VAL A 223 11.67 -8.95 -13.44
N PRO A 224 11.05 -8.56 -14.57
CA PRO A 224 10.70 -7.15 -14.79
C PRO A 224 9.71 -6.67 -13.73
N ALA A 225 9.87 -5.43 -13.27
CA ALA A 225 8.99 -4.79 -12.33
C ALA A 225 8.41 -3.50 -12.94
N ILE A 226 7.13 -3.23 -12.74
CA ILE A 226 6.52 -1.93 -13.02
C ILE A 226 6.34 -1.17 -11.71
N ASN A 227 7.00 -0.03 -11.61
CA ASN A 227 6.85 0.92 -10.54
C ASN A 227 5.57 1.72 -10.78
N VAL A 228 4.47 1.29 -10.17
CA VAL A 228 3.18 1.97 -10.24
C VAL A 228 3.19 3.22 -9.35
N ASN A 229 3.93 3.20 -8.24
CA ASN A 229 4.01 4.35 -7.32
C ASN A 229 4.39 5.65 -8.03
N ASP A 230 5.28 5.59 -9.02
CA ASP A 230 5.79 6.79 -9.71
C ASP A 230 4.97 7.18 -10.95
N SER A 231 3.89 6.46 -11.28
CA SER A 231 2.85 6.97 -12.19
C SER A 231 2.27 8.25 -11.58
N VAL A 232 2.12 9.32 -12.37
CA VAL A 232 1.66 10.63 -11.85
C VAL A 232 0.26 10.52 -11.27
N THR A 233 -0.63 9.78 -11.94
CA THR A 233 -1.99 9.53 -11.45
C THR A 233 -2.05 8.61 -10.23
N LYS A 234 -0.91 8.03 -9.80
CA LYS A 234 -0.77 7.37 -8.51
C LYS A 234 -0.15 8.33 -7.48
N SER A 235 1.10 8.73 -7.65
CA SER A 235 1.87 9.46 -6.64
C SER A 235 1.26 10.81 -6.27
N LYS A 236 0.76 11.57 -7.26
CA LYS A 236 0.15 12.89 -7.04
C LYS A 236 -1.33 12.84 -6.63
N PHE A 237 -1.92 11.65 -6.61
CA PHE A 237 -3.31 11.43 -6.18
C PHE A 237 -3.39 10.61 -4.90
N ASP A 238 -2.94 9.37 -4.91
CA ASP A 238 -2.96 8.46 -3.77
C ASP A 238 -2.12 9.02 -2.61
N ASN A 239 -0.83 9.22 -2.81
CA ASN A 239 0.05 9.67 -1.74
C ASN A 239 -0.32 11.07 -1.23
N LEU A 240 -0.83 11.94 -2.08
CA LEU A 240 -1.20 13.32 -1.72
C LEU A 240 -2.64 13.42 -1.22
N TYR A 241 -3.62 13.16 -2.08
CA TYR A 241 -5.04 13.32 -1.74
C TYR A 241 -5.56 12.20 -0.86
N GLY A 242 -5.08 10.97 -1.04
CA GLY A 242 -5.41 9.85 -0.19
C GLY A 242 -5.02 10.09 1.27
N CYS A 243 -3.78 10.51 1.51
CA CYS A 243 -3.31 10.84 2.85
C CYS A 243 -3.99 12.10 3.41
N ARG A 244 -4.33 13.07 2.55
CA ARG A 244 -5.08 14.26 2.95
C ARG A 244 -6.44 13.94 3.55
N GLU A 245 -7.14 12.93 3.02
CA GLU A 245 -8.43 12.49 3.55
C GLU A 245 -8.26 11.53 4.73
N SER A 246 -7.40 10.52 4.61
CA SER A 246 -7.36 9.37 5.49
C SER A 246 -6.57 9.58 6.79
N LEU A 247 -5.56 10.47 6.83
CA LEU A 247 -4.80 10.73 8.05
C LEU A 247 -5.72 11.23 9.19
N VAL A 248 -6.45 12.28 8.90
CA VAL A 248 -7.32 12.91 9.91
C VAL A 248 -8.49 12.01 10.29
N ASP A 249 -8.99 11.18 9.36
CA ASP A 249 -9.99 10.16 9.65
C ASP A 249 -9.45 9.12 10.65
N GLY A 250 -8.23 8.61 10.44
CA GLY A 250 -7.57 7.68 11.36
C GLY A 250 -7.38 8.26 12.76
N ILE A 251 -6.84 9.47 12.86
CA ILE A 251 -6.63 10.16 14.16
C ILE A 251 -7.96 10.37 14.88
N LYS A 252 -8.99 10.87 14.17
CA LYS A 252 -10.29 11.17 14.77
C LYS A 252 -11.02 9.92 15.23
N ARG A 253 -11.08 8.86 14.42
CA ARG A 253 -11.69 7.59 14.82
C ARG A 253 -10.98 6.95 16.01
N ALA A 254 -9.64 7.06 16.05
CA ALA A 254 -8.85 6.53 17.16
C ALA A 254 -9.13 7.27 18.47
N THR A 255 -9.25 8.59 18.44
CA THR A 255 -9.10 9.42 19.63
C THR A 255 -10.26 10.37 19.92
N ASP A 256 -11.13 10.63 18.95
CA ASP A 256 -12.19 11.65 19.02
C ASP A 256 -11.69 13.07 19.38
N VAL A 257 -10.39 13.33 19.29
CA VAL A 257 -9.83 14.63 19.63
C VAL A 257 -10.22 15.71 18.62
N MET A 258 -10.42 16.91 19.13
CA MET A 258 -10.54 18.10 18.29
C MET A 258 -9.15 18.51 17.82
N LEU A 259 -8.97 18.63 16.48
CA LEU A 259 -7.68 18.98 15.87
C LEU A 259 -7.43 20.50 15.90
N ALA A 260 -8.48 21.30 15.84
CA ALA A 260 -8.35 22.77 15.86
C ALA A 260 -7.62 23.25 17.13
N GLY A 261 -6.66 24.16 16.92
CA GLY A 261 -5.85 24.74 17.99
C GLY A 261 -4.68 23.89 18.47
N LYS A 262 -4.62 22.60 18.11
CA LYS A 262 -3.47 21.73 18.45
C LYS A 262 -2.25 22.05 17.60
N VAL A 263 -1.07 21.79 18.15
CA VAL A 263 0.19 21.79 17.41
C VAL A 263 0.38 20.38 16.84
N ALA A 264 0.38 20.28 15.52
CA ALA A 264 0.60 19.03 14.79
C ALA A 264 1.96 19.08 14.09
N VAL A 265 2.84 18.15 14.42
CA VAL A 265 4.19 18.01 13.85
C VAL A 265 4.13 16.93 12.78
N VAL A 266 4.39 17.30 11.52
CA VAL A 266 4.45 16.39 10.38
C VAL A 266 5.91 16.17 10.03
N CYS A 267 6.39 14.95 10.24
CA CYS A 267 7.77 14.57 9.96
C CYS A 267 7.88 14.05 8.52
N GLY A 268 8.38 14.89 7.62
CA GLY A 268 8.46 14.68 6.18
C GLY A 268 7.50 15.59 5.40
N TYR A 269 7.94 16.08 4.21
CA TYR A 269 7.13 16.94 3.33
C TYR A 269 7.19 16.50 1.86
N GLY A 270 7.31 15.18 1.63
CA GLY A 270 7.01 14.54 0.36
C GLY A 270 5.49 14.59 0.06
N ASP A 271 5.00 13.84 -0.92
CA ASP A 271 3.57 13.88 -1.28
C ASP A 271 2.66 13.50 -0.11
N VAL A 272 3.02 12.49 0.67
CA VAL A 272 2.30 12.08 1.90
C VAL A 272 2.29 13.20 2.93
N GLY A 273 3.43 13.82 3.19
CA GLY A 273 3.55 14.92 4.16
C GLY A 273 2.80 16.16 3.73
N LYS A 274 2.82 16.51 2.44
CA LYS A 274 2.04 17.63 1.86
C LYS A 274 0.55 17.41 2.07
N GLY A 275 0.02 16.24 1.75
CA GLY A 275 -1.38 15.90 1.98
C GLY A 275 -1.75 15.98 3.47
N SER A 276 -0.94 15.38 4.32
CA SER A 276 -1.12 15.37 5.78
C SER A 276 -1.13 16.77 6.39
N ALA A 277 -0.16 17.61 6.03
CA ALA A 277 -0.03 18.98 6.53
C ALA A 277 -1.24 19.84 6.11
N VAL A 278 -1.68 19.73 4.84
CA VAL A 278 -2.84 20.48 4.33
C VAL A 278 -4.11 20.10 5.06
N SER A 279 -4.37 18.81 5.31
CA SER A 279 -5.60 18.39 6.00
C SER A 279 -5.63 18.80 7.47
N LEU A 280 -4.51 18.67 8.18
CA LEU A 280 -4.39 19.13 9.57
C LEU A 280 -4.61 20.64 9.69
N ARG A 281 -3.97 21.43 8.81
CA ARG A 281 -4.18 22.89 8.75
C ARG A 281 -5.62 23.23 8.38
N GLY A 282 -6.22 22.50 7.42
CA GLY A 282 -7.61 22.69 7.00
C GLY A 282 -8.63 22.49 8.13
N LEU A 283 -8.31 21.65 9.11
CA LEU A 283 -9.10 21.45 10.33
C LEU A 283 -8.67 22.37 11.50
N GLY A 284 -7.84 23.39 11.23
CA GLY A 284 -7.46 24.42 12.22
C GLY A 284 -6.31 24.05 13.12
N ALA A 285 -5.54 23.02 12.85
CA ALA A 285 -4.30 22.73 13.57
C ALA A 285 -3.20 23.73 13.18
N ARG A 286 -2.30 24.00 14.12
CA ARG A 286 -1.04 24.72 13.88
C ARG A 286 0.00 23.69 13.46
N VAL A 287 0.31 23.66 12.16
CA VAL A 287 1.19 22.63 11.60
C VAL A 287 2.63 23.09 11.60
N VAL A 288 3.51 22.23 12.09
CA VAL A 288 4.97 22.34 12.04
C VAL A 288 5.48 21.17 11.17
N VAL A 289 6.42 21.43 10.31
CA VAL A 289 7.02 20.43 9.42
C VAL A 289 8.47 20.20 9.80
N THR A 290 8.92 18.94 9.79
CA THR A 290 10.34 18.59 9.83
C THR A 290 10.73 17.95 8.48
N GLU A 291 11.89 18.33 7.91
CA GLU A 291 12.28 17.86 6.59
C GLU A 291 13.81 17.89 6.44
N ILE A 292 14.35 16.94 5.69
CA ILE A 292 15.78 16.85 5.38
C ILE A 292 16.12 17.37 3.97
N ASP A 293 15.16 17.27 3.04
CA ASP A 293 15.32 17.76 1.68
C ASP A 293 15.12 19.28 1.65
N PRO A 294 16.15 20.06 1.26
CA PRO A 294 16.06 21.51 1.26
C PRO A 294 15.00 22.03 0.27
N ILE A 295 14.68 21.31 -0.79
CA ILE A 295 13.64 21.69 -1.76
C ILE A 295 12.26 21.55 -1.12
N ASN A 296 11.97 20.42 -0.49
CA ASN A 296 10.71 20.21 0.21
C ASN A 296 10.56 21.13 1.42
N ALA A 297 11.65 21.36 2.18
CA ALA A 297 11.65 22.31 3.29
C ALA A 297 11.33 23.75 2.81
N LEU A 298 11.92 24.18 1.69
CA LEU A 298 11.62 25.48 1.09
C LEU A 298 10.16 25.57 0.63
N GLN A 299 9.62 24.51 0.01
CA GLN A 299 8.22 24.47 -0.38
C GLN A 299 7.30 24.58 0.84
N ALA A 300 7.58 23.85 1.92
CA ALA A 300 6.81 23.94 3.17
C ALA A 300 6.80 25.37 3.73
N ALA A 301 7.96 26.03 3.75
CA ALA A 301 8.08 27.40 4.20
C ALA A 301 7.30 28.39 3.30
N MET A 302 7.33 28.21 1.98
CA MET A 302 6.55 29.03 1.03
C MET A 302 5.03 28.81 1.18
N GLU A 303 4.61 27.62 1.58
CA GLU A 303 3.22 27.32 1.92
C GLU A 303 2.79 27.88 3.29
N GLY A 304 3.70 28.52 4.02
CA GLY A 304 3.46 29.19 5.30
C GLY A 304 3.48 28.27 6.52
N TYR A 305 4.11 27.11 6.42
CA TYR A 305 4.38 26.24 7.56
C TYR A 305 5.65 26.70 8.31
N GLU A 306 5.66 26.52 9.62
CA GLU A 306 6.90 26.52 10.39
C GLU A 306 7.70 25.27 10.01
N VAL A 307 8.97 25.44 9.64
CA VAL A 307 9.88 24.31 9.34
C VAL A 307 11.01 24.34 10.35
N THR A 308 11.18 23.24 11.10
CA THR A 308 12.20 23.15 12.16
C THR A 308 12.60 21.68 12.37
N THR A 309 13.42 21.37 13.39
CA THR A 309 13.76 19.99 13.77
C THR A 309 12.74 19.43 14.76
N ILE A 310 12.70 18.09 14.91
CA ILE A 310 11.78 17.46 15.85
C ILE A 310 12.06 17.88 17.28
N GLU A 311 13.34 18.06 17.65
CA GLU A 311 13.78 18.45 18.97
C GLU A 311 13.19 19.80 19.39
N GLU A 312 13.08 20.76 18.47
CA GLU A 312 12.48 22.08 18.72
C GLU A 312 10.95 22.01 18.94
N THR A 313 10.33 20.87 18.64
CA THR A 313 8.89 20.66 18.82
C THR A 313 8.53 19.94 20.12
N LEU A 314 9.52 19.29 20.76
CA LEU A 314 9.30 18.53 21.97
C LEU A 314 8.77 19.43 23.11
N GLY A 315 7.81 18.93 23.87
CA GLY A 315 7.13 19.71 24.94
C GLY A 315 6.01 20.64 24.44
N ARG A 316 5.89 20.94 23.14
CA ARG A 316 4.81 21.77 22.58
C ARG A 316 3.91 21.06 21.58
N GLY A 317 4.38 20.00 20.92
CA GLY A 317 3.60 19.21 19.99
C GLY A 317 2.51 18.39 20.67
N ASP A 318 1.28 18.47 20.17
CA ASP A 318 0.15 17.69 20.65
C ASP A 318 -0.04 16.41 19.82
N ILE A 319 0.32 16.45 18.53
CA ILE A 319 0.20 15.34 17.59
C ILE A 319 1.49 15.26 16.79
N TYR A 320 2.05 14.07 16.66
CA TYR A 320 3.23 13.77 15.85
C TYR A 320 2.84 12.72 14.79
N VAL A 321 3.14 13.02 13.53
CA VAL A 321 2.85 12.16 12.38
C VAL A 321 4.14 11.91 11.62
N THR A 322 4.57 10.67 11.48
CA THR A 322 5.70 10.30 10.61
C THR A 322 5.23 9.90 9.23
N CYS A 323 5.97 10.30 8.19
CA CYS A 323 5.63 10.07 6.80
C CYS A 323 6.87 10.15 5.88
N THR A 324 8.02 9.67 6.35
CA THR A 324 9.31 9.83 5.68
C THR A 324 9.72 8.60 4.86
N GLY A 325 9.15 7.42 5.14
CA GLY A 325 9.63 6.14 4.60
C GLY A 325 11.03 5.75 5.10
N ASN A 326 11.52 6.37 6.19
CA ASN A 326 12.83 6.13 6.78
C ASN A 326 12.71 5.37 8.11
N VAL A 327 13.73 5.35 8.90
CA VAL A 327 13.82 4.63 10.19
C VAL A 327 14.14 5.60 11.32
N ASP A 328 13.67 5.28 12.54
CA ASP A 328 14.03 6.01 13.78
C ASP A 328 13.77 7.53 13.74
N ILE A 329 12.69 7.96 13.09
CA ILE A 329 12.30 9.38 13.03
C ILE A 329 11.82 9.85 14.40
N ILE A 330 11.02 9.03 15.09
CA ILE A 330 10.64 9.26 16.49
C ILE A 330 11.30 8.20 17.36
N THR A 331 12.27 8.64 18.15
CA THR A 331 13.02 7.79 19.08
C THR A 331 12.35 7.73 20.46
N VAL A 332 12.73 6.74 21.28
CA VAL A 332 12.27 6.68 22.69
C VAL A 332 12.65 7.93 23.46
N GLU A 333 13.82 8.50 23.19
CA GLU A 333 14.27 9.75 23.84
C GLU A 333 13.38 10.95 23.46
N HIS A 334 12.93 11.03 22.20
CA HIS A 334 11.95 12.03 21.79
C HIS A 334 10.63 11.84 22.56
N MET A 335 10.13 10.60 22.63
CA MET A 335 8.86 10.27 23.27
C MET A 335 8.84 10.61 24.77
N LYS A 336 9.97 10.44 25.48
CA LYS A 336 10.13 10.84 26.87
C LYS A 336 10.00 12.35 27.11
N LEU A 337 10.35 13.15 26.10
CA LEU A 337 10.37 14.63 26.17
C LEU A 337 9.11 15.26 25.55
N MET A 338 8.24 14.48 24.93
CA MET A 338 6.97 14.96 24.37
C MET A 338 6.07 15.49 25.49
N LYS A 339 5.16 16.38 25.12
CA LYS A 339 4.09 16.88 26.00
C LYS A 339 3.26 15.71 26.52
N ASP A 340 2.83 15.79 27.80
CA ASP A 340 1.94 14.79 28.37
C ASP A 340 0.69 14.60 27.50
N GLN A 341 0.34 13.35 27.25
CA GLN A 341 -0.76 12.92 26.39
C GLN A 341 -0.63 13.31 24.91
N ALA A 342 0.59 13.55 24.45
CA ALA A 342 0.83 13.69 23.01
C ALA A 342 0.41 12.43 22.25
N ILE A 343 -0.13 12.62 21.05
CA ILE A 343 -0.55 11.54 20.14
C ILE A 343 0.58 11.31 19.14
N VAL A 344 1.03 10.08 19.02
CA VAL A 344 2.08 9.65 18.07
C VAL A 344 1.50 8.66 17.11
N CYS A 345 1.63 8.91 15.82
CA CYS A 345 1.15 8.03 14.76
C CYS A 345 2.05 8.09 13.53
N ASN A 346 1.91 7.07 12.69
CA ASN A 346 2.61 6.94 11.42
C ASN A 346 1.60 6.80 10.27
N ILE A 347 1.91 7.39 9.13
CA ILE A 347 1.18 7.19 7.87
C ILE A 347 2.11 6.71 6.74
N GLY A 348 3.40 6.46 7.06
CA GLY A 348 4.33 5.74 6.20
C GLY A 348 4.04 4.25 6.19
N HIS A 349 4.54 3.54 5.19
CA HIS A 349 4.17 2.13 4.96
C HIS A 349 4.57 1.19 6.11
N PHE A 350 5.78 1.32 6.65
CA PHE A 350 6.30 0.46 7.73
C PHE A 350 6.28 1.14 9.10
N ASP A 351 6.32 0.32 10.15
CA ASP A 351 6.30 0.73 11.55
C ASP A 351 7.67 1.15 12.13
N ASN A 352 8.72 1.11 11.33
CA ASN A 352 10.10 1.41 11.75
C ASN A 352 10.42 2.90 11.88
N GLU A 353 9.53 3.79 11.44
CA GLU A 353 9.69 5.24 11.63
C GLU A 353 9.59 5.65 13.11
N ILE A 354 8.85 4.88 13.92
CA ILE A 354 8.71 5.06 15.37
C ILE A 354 9.38 3.89 16.06
N GLN A 355 10.26 4.14 17.04
CA GLN A 355 11.02 3.09 17.75
C GLN A 355 10.14 2.25 18.67
N MET A 356 9.18 1.50 18.12
CA MET A 356 8.22 0.71 18.90
C MET A 356 8.85 -0.45 19.65
N GLU A 357 9.77 -1.20 19.04
CA GLU A 357 10.48 -2.30 19.73
C GLU A 357 11.23 -1.80 20.95
N LYS A 358 11.96 -0.67 20.82
CA LYS A 358 12.70 -0.07 21.92
C LYS A 358 11.75 0.49 22.98
N LEU A 359 10.63 1.10 22.59
CA LEU A 359 9.62 1.61 23.52
C LEU A 359 9.00 0.48 24.35
N ASN A 360 8.66 -0.64 23.71
CA ASN A 360 8.12 -1.83 24.39
C ASN A 360 9.13 -2.50 25.34
N ALA A 361 10.44 -2.38 25.05
CA ALA A 361 11.51 -2.92 25.88
C ALA A 361 12.04 -1.93 26.95
N GLU A 362 11.60 -0.67 26.92
CA GLU A 362 12.11 0.40 27.78
C GLU A 362 11.74 0.16 29.24
N LYS A 363 12.73 0.21 30.14
CA LYS A 363 12.52 -0.01 31.56
C LYS A 363 11.74 1.14 32.20
N GLY A 364 10.74 0.78 33.00
CA GLY A 364 9.90 1.76 33.71
C GLY A 364 8.81 2.37 32.84
N VAL A 365 8.61 1.88 31.62
CA VAL A 365 7.46 2.22 30.80
C VAL A 365 6.35 1.19 31.02
N THR A 366 5.12 1.66 31.17
CA THR A 366 3.92 0.80 31.24
C THR A 366 3.05 1.04 30.04
N LYS A 367 2.61 -0.04 29.38
CA LYS A 367 1.65 -0.03 28.26
C LYS A 367 0.26 -0.35 28.77
N LEU A 368 -0.73 0.47 28.42
CA LEU A 368 -2.15 0.22 28.66
C LEU A 368 -2.89 0.32 27.33
N ASN A 369 -3.48 -0.78 26.87
CA ASN A 369 -4.39 -0.74 25.72
C ASN A 369 -5.70 -0.07 26.13
N ILE A 370 -6.05 1.05 25.50
CA ILE A 370 -7.27 1.81 25.77
C ILE A 370 -8.45 1.22 25.00
N LYS A 371 -8.24 0.94 23.71
CA LYS A 371 -9.14 0.28 22.78
C LYS A 371 -8.32 -0.27 21.60
N PRO A 372 -8.87 -1.09 20.72
CA PRO A 372 -8.11 -1.59 19.56
C PRO A 372 -7.37 -0.46 18.84
N GLN A 373 -6.08 -0.67 18.59
CA GLN A 373 -5.17 0.26 17.89
C GLN A 373 -4.87 1.60 18.64
N VAL A 374 -5.17 1.70 19.94
CA VAL A 374 -4.88 2.87 20.76
C VAL A 374 -4.23 2.43 22.07
N ASP A 375 -2.94 2.65 22.18
CA ASP A 375 -2.14 2.30 23.36
C ASP A 375 -1.62 3.54 24.05
N LYS A 376 -1.76 3.56 25.38
CA LYS A 376 -1.14 4.56 26.26
C LYS A 376 0.16 4.02 26.82
N TYR A 377 1.25 4.74 26.63
CA TYR A 377 2.54 4.47 27.26
C TYR A 377 2.82 5.51 28.32
N THR A 378 3.08 5.07 29.55
CA THR A 378 3.40 5.95 30.68
C THR A 378 4.85 5.70 31.10
N PHE A 379 5.65 6.75 31.10
CA PHE A 379 7.06 6.73 31.48
C PHE A 379 7.26 6.82 32.99
N ALA A 380 8.43 6.47 33.50
CA ALA A 380 8.77 6.56 34.92
C ALA A 380 8.66 7.98 35.49
N SER A 381 8.74 9.01 34.66
CA SER A 381 8.50 10.42 35.03
C SER A 381 7.04 10.73 35.36
N GLY A 382 6.11 9.84 35.03
CA GLY A 382 4.67 10.06 35.09
C GLY A 382 4.07 10.68 33.84
N ASN A 383 4.91 11.14 32.87
CA ASN A 383 4.48 11.60 31.57
C ASN A 383 3.96 10.43 30.72
N SER A 384 2.99 10.68 29.84
CA SER A 384 2.40 9.64 29.01
C SER A 384 2.17 10.13 27.58
N ILE A 385 2.16 9.19 26.64
CA ILE A 385 1.82 9.41 25.23
C ILE A 385 0.79 8.37 24.78
N PHE A 386 0.05 8.69 23.72
CA PHE A 386 -0.77 7.73 23.00
C PHE A 386 -0.09 7.35 21.69
N VAL A 387 0.07 6.06 21.44
CA VAL A 387 0.56 5.54 20.15
C VAL A 387 -0.59 4.88 19.43
N LEU A 388 -0.79 5.26 18.17
CA LEU A 388 -1.86 4.74 17.32
C LEU A 388 -1.34 3.62 16.42
N ALA A 389 -2.16 2.58 16.24
CA ALA A 389 -1.88 1.43 15.37
C ALA A 389 -0.49 0.79 15.62
N GLU A 390 0.01 0.85 16.85
CA GLU A 390 1.36 0.34 17.21
C GLU A 390 2.49 0.89 16.32
N GLY A 391 2.36 2.15 15.87
CA GLY A 391 3.31 2.78 14.96
C GLY A 391 3.16 2.39 13.48
N ARG A 392 2.18 1.54 13.13
CA ARG A 392 1.83 1.18 11.75
C ARG A 392 0.91 2.23 11.13
N LEU A 393 0.48 2.01 9.89
CA LEU A 393 -0.41 2.91 9.14
C LEU A 393 -1.67 3.28 9.92
N VAL A 394 -1.74 4.51 10.42
CA VAL A 394 -2.87 5.01 11.24
C VAL A 394 -4.18 5.06 10.46
N ASN A 395 -4.13 5.41 9.19
CA ASN A 395 -5.30 5.53 8.32
C ASN A 395 -6.00 4.18 8.05
N LEU A 396 -5.24 3.09 8.00
CA LEU A 396 -5.75 1.72 7.80
C LEU A 396 -5.96 0.99 9.13
N GLY A 397 -5.04 1.18 10.09
CA GLY A 397 -5.16 0.55 11.41
C GLY A 397 -6.36 1.09 12.19
N CYS A 398 -6.54 2.40 12.23
CA CYS A 398 -7.58 3.08 13.01
C CYS A 398 -8.82 3.47 12.19
N ALA A 399 -8.77 3.42 10.86
CA ALA A 399 -9.87 3.77 9.95
C ALA A 399 -9.94 2.78 8.78
N THR A 400 -10.36 3.25 7.62
CA THR A 400 -10.64 2.44 6.43
C THR A 400 -9.73 2.73 5.24
N GLY A 401 -8.71 3.57 5.44
CA GLY A 401 -7.71 3.91 4.41
C GLY A 401 -8.19 5.01 3.46
N HIS A 402 -7.63 5.00 2.25
CA HIS A 402 -7.90 6.01 1.23
C HIS A 402 -9.29 5.87 0.61
N PRO A 403 -9.92 6.98 0.19
CA PRO A 403 -11.24 6.95 -0.44
C PRO A 403 -11.22 6.26 -1.81
N SER A 404 -12.37 5.68 -2.19
CA SER A 404 -12.51 4.85 -3.39
C SER A 404 -12.11 5.56 -4.68
N PHE A 405 -12.43 6.84 -4.83
CA PHE A 405 -12.08 7.61 -6.03
C PHE A 405 -10.56 7.73 -6.22
N VAL A 406 -9.81 7.93 -5.14
CA VAL A 406 -8.36 7.97 -5.17
C VAL A 406 -7.78 6.59 -5.53
N MET A 407 -8.28 5.54 -4.88
CA MET A 407 -7.82 4.17 -5.14
C MET A 407 -8.18 3.69 -6.55
N SER A 408 -9.23 4.25 -7.17
CA SER A 408 -9.52 4.02 -8.59
C SER A 408 -8.35 4.41 -9.50
N ASN A 409 -7.64 5.51 -9.19
CA ASN A 409 -6.45 5.90 -9.95
C ASN A 409 -5.31 4.87 -9.80
N SER A 410 -4.97 4.51 -8.56
CA SER A 410 -3.92 3.53 -8.26
C SER A 410 -4.23 2.17 -8.89
N PHE A 411 -5.43 1.67 -8.71
CA PHE A 411 -5.82 0.35 -9.20
C PHE A 411 -6.07 0.29 -10.71
N ALA A 412 -6.41 1.41 -11.33
CA ALA A 412 -6.36 1.53 -12.79
C ALA A 412 -4.92 1.35 -13.30
N ASN A 413 -3.93 2.00 -12.68
CA ASN A 413 -2.52 1.82 -12.99
C ASN A 413 -2.05 0.38 -12.73
N GLN A 414 -2.43 -0.24 -11.59
CA GLN A 414 -2.11 -1.64 -11.31
C GLN A 414 -2.65 -2.59 -12.38
N THR A 415 -3.91 -2.42 -12.76
CA THR A 415 -4.55 -3.25 -13.77
C THR A 415 -3.84 -3.11 -15.13
N LEU A 416 -3.54 -1.87 -15.54
CA LEU A 416 -2.80 -1.61 -16.79
C LEU A 416 -1.38 -2.18 -16.74
N ALA A 417 -0.70 -2.10 -15.58
CA ALA A 417 0.63 -2.69 -15.39
C ALA A 417 0.61 -4.22 -15.55
N GLN A 418 -0.38 -4.89 -14.97
CA GLN A 418 -0.52 -6.35 -15.12
C GLN A 418 -0.81 -6.75 -16.58
N LEU A 419 -1.66 -6.00 -17.27
CA LEU A 419 -1.95 -6.21 -18.68
C LEU A 419 -0.71 -6.01 -19.55
N ASP A 420 0.08 -4.98 -19.27
CA ASP A 420 1.28 -4.65 -20.02
C ASP A 420 2.39 -5.69 -19.79
N LEU A 421 2.64 -6.08 -18.53
CA LEU A 421 3.57 -7.16 -18.20
C LEU A 421 3.21 -8.46 -18.89
N TRP A 422 1.94 -8.86 -18.87
CA TRP A 422 1.52 -10.11 -19.49
C TRP A 422 1.60 -10.08 -21.02
N LYS A 423 1.14 -9.00 -21.61
CA LYS A 423 1.17 -8.81 -23.08
C LYS A 423 2.60 -8.83 -23.62
N ASN A 424 3.52 -8.21 -22.90
CA ASN A 424 4.91 -8.00 -23.31
C ASN A 424 5.90 -8.92 -22.56
N LYS A 425 5.43 -10.00 -21.93
CA LYS A 425 6.24 -10.90 -21.07
C LYS A 425 7.49 -11.47 -21.72
N ASP A 426 7.49 -11.61 -23.06
CA ASP A 426 8.61 -12.17 -23.83
C ASP A 426 9.58 -11.08 -24.31
N THR A 427 9.25 -9.80 -24.15
CA THR A 427 10.06 -8.65 -24.58
C THR A 427 10.69 -7.88 -23.44
N TYR A 428 10.04 -7.85 -22.27
CA TYR A 428 10.61 -7.24 -21.08
C TYR A 428 11.88 -7.97 -20.62
N LYS A 429 12.92 -7.19 -20.37
CA LYS A 429 14.12 -7.66 -19.66
C LYS A 429 13.94 -7.39 -18.16
N VAL A 430 14.75 -8.08 -17.35
CA VAL A 430 14.81 -7.76 -15.91
C VAL A 430 15.23 -6.30 -15.76
N GLY A 431 14.43 -5.54 -15.04
CA GLY A 431 14.59 -4.11 -14.85
C GLY A 431 13.34 -3.50 -14.22
N ILE A 432 13.42 -2.21 -13.89
CA ILE A 432 12.29 -1.46 -13.31
C ILE A 432 11.80 -0.45 -14.34
N TYR A 433 10.50 -0.45 -14.58
CA TYR A 433 9.82 0.33 -15.60
C TYR A 433 8.72 1.17 -14.97
N ILE A 434 8.36 2.25 -15.64
CA ILE A 434 7.20 3.10 -15.32
C ILE A 434 6.23 3.00 -16.49
N LEU A 435 4.93 3.03 -16.24
CA LEU A 435 3.93 3.04 -17.30
C LEU A 435 4.12 4.26 -18.22
N PRO A 436 3.95 4.08 -19.56
CA PRO A 436 4.05 5.19 -20.50
C PRO A 436 3.12 6.34 -20.16
N LYS A 437 3.56 7.58 -20.38
CA LYS A 437 2.78 8.81 -20.12
C LYS A 437 1.37 8.77 -20.74
N LYS A 438 1.24 8.14 -21.88
CA LYS A 438 -0.08 7.97 -22.53
C LYS A 438 -1.06 7.17 -21.69
N LEU A 439 -0.61 6.13 -20.99
CA LEU A 439 -1.48 5.33 -20.09
C LEU A 439 -1.81 6.11 -18.82
N ASP A 440 -0.85 6.85 -18.28
CA ASP A 440 -1.07 7.74 -17.14
C ASP A 440 -2.13 8.81 -17.45
N GLU A 441 -2.07 9.44 -18.63
CA GLU A 441 -3.12 10.36 -19.10
C GLU A 441 -4.46 9.66 -19.35
N GLU A 442 -4.48 8.42 -19.83
CA GLU A 442 -5.70 7.62 -19.99
C GLU A 442 -6.38 7.41 -18.65
N VAL A 443 -5.63 7.03 -17.62
CA VAL A 443 -6.16 6.89 -16.25
C VAL A 443 -6.82 8.18 -15.80
N ALA A 444 -6.15 9.34 -15.94
CA ALA A 444 -6.74 10.62 -15.59
C ALA A 444 -8.06 10.88 -16.35
N ARG A 445 -8.07 10.67 -17.66
CA ARG A 445 -9.26 10.91 -18.50
C ARG A 445 -10.47 10.08 -18.06
N LEU A 446 -10.27 8.82 -17.67
CA LEU A 446 -11.34 7.93 -17.22
C LEU A 446 -12.04 8.41 -15.94
N HIS A 447 -11.41 9.31 -15.18
CA HIS A 447 -11.98 9.88 -13.94
C HIS A 447 -12.72 11.22 -14.16
N LEU A 448 -12.41 11.93 -15.24
CA LEU A 448 -12.87 13.32 -15.42
C LEU A 448 -14.39 13.43 -15.59
N GLU A 449 -15.00 12.50 -16.32
CA GLU A 449 -16.45 12.50 -16.57
C GLU A 449 -17.25 12.41 -15.27
N LYS A 450 -16.81 11.55 -14.33
CA LYS A 450 -17.50 11.36 -13.04
C LYS A 450 -17.61 12.64 -12.23
N ILE A 451 -16.59 13.49 -12.31
CA ILE A 451 -16.54 14.77 -11.57
C ILE A 451 -16.95 15.98 -12.44
N GLY A 452 -17.50 15.73 -13.62
CA GLY A 452 -18.05 16.77 -14.50
C GLY A 452 -17.01 17.68 -15.17
N VAL A 453 -15.74 17.26 -15.24
CA VAL A 453 -14.66 18.04 -15.86
C VAL A 453 -14.75 17.95 -17.38
N LYS A 454 -14.61 19.11 -18.03
CA LYS A 454 -14.53 19.23 -19.49
C LYS A 454 -13.14 19.78 -19.88
N LEU A 455 -12.40 19.01 -20.64
CA LEU A 455 -11.09 19.43 -21.13
C LEU A 455 -11.21 20.39 -22.33
N THR A 456 -10.31 21.36 -22.37
CA THR A 456 -10.07 22.17 -23.58
C THR A 456 -9.40 21.29 -24.64
N THR A 457 -9.88 21.37 -25.88
CA THR A 457 -9.26 20.67 -27.01
C THR A 457 -8.28 21.59 -27.75
N LEU A 458 -7.07 21.14 -28.01
CA LEU A 458 -6.11 21.89 -28.80
C LEU A 458 -6.59 22.00 -30.26
N SER A 459 -6.49 23.21 -30.83
CA SER A 459 -6.52 23.34 -32.28
C SER A 459 -5.22 22.76 -32.89
N LYS A 460 -5.26 22.40 -34.18
CA LYS A 460 -4.07 21.92 -34.89
C LYS A 460 -2.90 22.94 -34.77
N ARG A 461 -3.17 24.24 -34.91
CA ARG A 461 -2.15 25.30 -34.76
C ARG A 461 -1.50 25.31 -33.37
N GLN A 462 -2.29 25.09 -32.32
CA GLN A 462 -1.76 25.02 -30.94
C GLN A 462 -0.94 23.74 -30.72
N ALA A 463 -1.40 22.62 -31.24
CA ALA A 463 -0.69 21.35 -31.14
C ALA A 463 0.65 21.43 -31.90
N ASP A 464 0.66 21.95 -33.14
CA ASP A 464 1.86 22.15 -33.94
C ASP A 464 2.85 23.11 -33.24
N TYR A 465 2.39 24.18 -32.60
CA TYR A 465 3.23 25.11 -31.86
C TYR A 465 3.89 24.47 -30.64
N LEU A 466 3.17 23.60 -29.93
CA LEU A 466 3.68 22.87 -28.77
C LEU A 466 4.49 21.63 -29.14
N GLY A 467 4.43 21.17 -30.39
CA GLY A 467 5.09 19.95 -30.83
C GLY A 467 4.47 18.67 -30.25
N VAL A 468 3.15 18.67 -29.99
CA VAL A 468 2.41 17.53 -29.44
C VAL A 468 1.25 17.15 -30.34
N ALA A 469 0.69 15.93 -30.19
CA ALA A 469 -0.55 15.57 -30.85
C ALA A 469 -1.75 16.26 -30.21
N VAL A 470 -2.82 16.46 -30.97
CA VAL A 470 -4.07 17.08 -30.45
C VAL A 470 -4.65 16.31 -29.26
N GLU A 471 -4.50 15.00 -29.28
CA GLU A 471 -5.00 14.07 -28.24
C GLU A 471 -3.97 13.76 -27.14
N GLY A 472 -2.76 14.34 -27.20
CA GLY A 472 -1.68 14.09 -26.25
C GLY A 472 -0.75 12.91 -26.71
N PRO A 473 0.17 12.47 -25.86
CA PRO A 473 0.45 13.03 -24.52
C PRO A 473 0.94 14.48 -24.57
N TYR A 474 0.48 15.25 -23.59
CA TYR A 474 0.76 16.72 -23.57
C TYR A 474 2.10 17.08 -22.93
N LYS A 475 2.73 16.13 -22.25
CA LYS A 475 4.04 16.25 -21.62
C LYS A 475 4.97 15.13 -22.06
N SER A 476 6.27 15.40 -22.06
CA SER A 476 7.28 14.37 -22.34
C SER A 476 7.33 13.29 -21.26
N GLU A 477 7.86 12.10 -21.60
CA GLU A 477 7.97 10.95 -20.69
C GLU A 477 8.72 11.28 -19.38
N HIS A 478 9.70 12.16 -19.42
CA HIS A 478 10.50 12.55 -18.26
C HIS A 478 9.91 13.73 -17.46
N TYR A 479 8.80 14.31 -17.89
CA TYR A 479 8.17 15.41 -17.15
C TYR A 479 7.58 14.91 -15.82
N ARG A 480 7.85 15.64 -14.74
CA ARG A 480 7.26 15.41 -13.41
C ARG A 480 6.36 16.60 -13.06
N TYR A 481 5.13 16.31 -12.60
CA TYR A 481 4.12 17.30 -12.18
C TYR A 481 4.42 17.85 -10.79
#